data_fcfff67b12eaf32a969d67ff94da0ccf
#
_entry.id   fcfff67b12eaf32a969d67ff94da0ccf
#
_cell.length_a   1.000
_cell.length_b   1.000
_cell.length_c   1.000
_cell.angle_alpha   90.00
_cell.angle_beta   90.00
_cell.angle_gamma   90.00
#
_symmetry.space_group_name_H-M   'P 1'
#
loop_
_entity.id
_entity.type
_entity.pdbx_description
1 polymer ?
#
loop_
_entity_poly.entity_id
_entity_poly.type
_entity_poly.pdbx_seq_one_letter_code
_entity_poly.pdbx_strand_id
1 'polypeptide(L)'
;MFDLNALISTGPASRLPLGLATAVNPLPGPGYRGPERRSAASQGSRWLSLMLDEIDYGMVLLSDAGQVLHVNHAARAELDGDHPLQLLGRELRARLSTDVAPLNDALQAAQRGLRRLITLGGPGSPLTLAVVPLGTLASGAPQATLLLLGKRRVCERLSVEWFARSHALTPAETRVLESLCQGTDPRDVADQHGVGLATVRTQ
;
A
#
# COMPACT_ATOMS: atom_id res chain seq x y z
N MET A 1 41.48 -32.70 -13.91
CA MET A 1 42.46 -33.75 -13.62
C MET A 1 43.59 -33.09 -12.89
N PHE A 2 43.37 -32.80 -11.61
CA PHE A 2 44.41 -32.47 -10.63
C PHE A 2 43.89 -32.91 -9.26
N ASP A 3 44.56 -33.98 -8.77
CA ASP A 3 44.38 -34.56 -7.47
C ASP A 3 45.00 -33.62 -6.40
N LEU A 4 44.26 -33.39 -5.32
CA LEU A 4 44.76 -32.68 -4.15
C LEU A 4 44.46 -33.50 -2.88
N ASN A 5 45.10 -34.65 -2.81
CA ASN A 5 45.16 -35.46 -1.61
C ASN A 5 46.61 -35.76 -1.32
N ALA A 6 47.27 -34.95 -0.51
CA ALA A 6 48.47 -35.33 0.25
C ALA A 6 48.95 -34.15 1.10
N LEU A 7 48.74 -34.25 2.39
CA LEU A 7 49.76 -33.89 3.39
C LEU A 7 49.22 -34.12 4.80
N ILE A 8 49.25 -35.38 5.19
CA ILE A 8 49.24 -35.77 6.61
C ILE A 8 50.69 -35.72 7.09
N SER A 9 51.03 -34.86 8.01
CA SER A 9 52.30 -34.93 8.75
C SER A 9 52.00 -34.98 10.24
N THR A 10 52.38 -36.09 10.79
CA THR A 10 52.44 -36.48 12.21
C THR A 10 53.53 -35.74 12.98
N GLY A 11 53.21 -35.28 14.20
CA GLY A 11 54.19 -34.81 15.18
C GLY A 11 53.59 -34.75 16.59
N PRO A 12 54.37 -34.90 17.67
CA PRO A 12 54.08 -35.80 18.79
C PRO A 12 53.39 -35.15 20.00
N ALA A 13 52.84 -36.03 20.83
CA ALA A 13 52.15 -35.76 22.08
C ALA A 13 53.03 -35.02 23.13
N SER A 14 52.47 -33.99 23.73
CA SER A 14 52.88 -33.46 25.02
C SER A 14 51.68 -33.44 25.97
N ARG A 15 51.79 -34.26 27.00
CA ARG A 15 50.90 -34.33 28.15
C ARG A 15 51.09 -33.08 29.01
N LEU A 16 50.04 -32.46 29.42
CA LEU A 16 49.97 -31.55 30.56
C LEU A 16 48.65 -31.69 31.33
N PRO A 17 48.60 -31.28 32.59
CA PRO A 17 47.84 -31.97 33.61
C PRO A 17 46.42 -31.44 33.81
N LEU A 18 45.64 -32.28 34.52
CA LEU A 18 44.26 -31.97 34.99
C LEU A 18 44.26 -30.71 35.86
N GLY A 19 43.54 -29.70 35.39
CA GLY A 19 43.02 -28.61 36.18
C GLY A 19 41.52 -28.65 36.07
N LEU A 20 40.83 -29.08 37.11
CA LEU A 20 39.38 -28.92 37.26
C LEU A 20 39.06 -27.43 37.31
N ALA A 21 38.53 -26.90 36.24
CA ALA A 21 37.77 -25.67 36.27
C ALA A 21 36.35 -26.02 35.77
N THR A 22 35.45 -26.22 36.69
CA THR A 22 34.00 -26.22 36.44
C THR A 22 33.64 -24.86 35.89
N ALA A 23 33.62 -24.74 34.57
CA ALA A 23 32.98 -23.62 33.89
C ALA A 23 31.48 -23.77 34.09
N VAL A 24 30.95 -23.10 35.11
CA VAL A 24 29.53 -22.84 35.27
C VAL A 24 29.15 -21.99 34.07
N ASN A 25 28.50 -22.62 33.08
CA ASN A 25 27.90 -21.93 31.95
C ASN A 25 26.76 -21.08 32.55
N PRO A 26 26.81 -19.73 32.53
CA PRO A 26 25.71 -18.94 33.02
C PRO A 26 24.52 -19.24 32.12
N LEU A 27 23.43 -19.73 32.68
CA LEU A 27 22.11 -19.81 32.04
C LEU A 27 21.84 -18.48 31.38
N PRO A 28 21.39 -18.46 30.11
CA PRO A 28 20.95 -17.22 29.50
C PRO A 28 19.79 -16.66 30.34
N GLY A 29 20.08 -15.61 31.10
CA GLY A 29 19.10 -14.89 31.87
C GLY A 29 17.99 -14.42 30.93
N PRO A 30 16.75 -14.27 31.42
CA PRO A 30 15.66 -13.75 30.61
C PRO A 30 16.11 -12.41 30.02
N GLY A 31 16.27 -12.37 28.68
CA GLY A 31 16.76 -11.20 27.99
C GLY A 31 15.94 -9.98 28.43
N TYR A 32 16.60 -8.99 28.98
CA TYR A 32 16.02 -7.74 29.43
C TYR A 32 15.16 -7.15 28.30
N ARG A 33 13.84 -7.24 28.44
CA ARG A 33 12.85 -6.59 27.59
C ARG A 33 12.53 -5.21 28.14
N GLY A 34 13.54 -4.33 28.15
CA GLY A 34 13.41 -2.99 28.64
C GLY A 34 12.43 -2.12 27.80
N PRO A 35 11.98 -0.99 28.36
CA PRO A 35 11.05 -0.06 27.73
C PRO A 35 11.55 0.48 26.38
N GLU A 36 12.85 0.53 26.12
CA GLU A 36 13.47 1.05 24.92
C GLU A 36 13.14 0.25 23.64
N ARG A 37 12.99 -1.10 23.72
CA ARG A 37 12.58 -1.90 22.55
C ARG A 37 11.12 -1.69 22.15
N ARG A 38 10.27 -1.38 23.13
CA ARG A 38 8.85 -1.09 22.85
C ARG A 38 8.71 0.30 22.22
N SER A 39 9.51 1.28 22.66
CA SER A 39 9.50 2.63 22.09
C SER A 39 10.02 2.64 20.65
N ALA A 40 11.09 1.90 20.32
CA ALA A 40 11.63 1.81 18.98
C ALA A 40 10.65 1.15 18.00
N ALA A 41 9.98 0.05 18.41
CA ALA A 41 8.97 -0.60 17.57
C ALA A 41 7.73 0.29 17.35
N SER A 42 7.28 1.01 18.38
CA SER A 42 6.16 1.96 18.27
C SER A 42 6.53 3.18 17.42
N GLN A 43 7.77 3.63 17.48
CA GLN A 43 8.28 4.74 16.68
C GLN A 43 8.40 4.35 15.20
N GLY A 44 8.91 3.15 14.91
CA GLY A 44 8.96 2.62 13.53
C GLY A 44 7.56 2.48 12.90
N SER A 45 6.59 1.97 13.65
CA SER A 45 5.19 1.88 13.20
C SER A 45 4.57 3.25 12.93
N ARG A 46 4.88 4.26 13.74
CA ARG A 46 4.42 5.63 13.53
C ARG A 46 5.00 6.24 12.25
N TRP A 47 6.29 6.06 12.00
CA TRP A 47 6.93 6.55 10.77
C TRP A 47 6.34 5.87 9.52
N LEU A 48 6.08 4.56 9.58
CA LEU A 48 5.43 3.85 8.48
C LEU A 48 4.04 4.40 8.19
N SER A 49 3.24 4.68 9.22
CA SER A 49 1.92 5.31 9.03
C SER A 49 2.03 6.69 8.40
N LEU A 50 2.97 7.52 8.84
CA LEU A 50 3.20 8.84 8.25
C LEU A 50 3.65 8.74 6.78
N MET A 51 4.54 7.78 6.46
CA MET A 51 4.94 7.55 5.07
C MET A 51 3.78 7.09 4.19
N LEU A 52 2.88 6.26 4.72
CA LEU A 52 1.68 5.83 3.99
C LEU A 52 0.70 6.99 3.78
N ASP A 53 0.64 7.94 4.71
CA ASP A 53 -0.22 9.12 4.62
C ASP A 53 0.28 10.13 3.56
N GLU A 54 1.59 10.12 3.21
CA GLU A 54 2.16 10.92 2.11
C GLU A 54 1.93 10.29 0.73
N ILE A 55 1.46 9.04 0.68
CA ILE A 55 1.18 8.36 -0.58
C ILE A 55 -0.20 8.78 -1.08
N ASP A 56 -0.22 9.31 -2.29
CA ASP A 56 -1.37 9.91 -2.98
C ASP A 56 -2.34 8.87 -3.60
N TYR A 57 -2.27 7.63 -3.11
CA TYR A 57 -3.21 6.54 -3.43
C TYR A 57 -3.95 6.11 -2.18
N GLY A 58 -5.27 6.00 -2.28
CA GLY A 58 -6.07 5.46 -1.20
C GLY A 58 -5.67 4.03 -0.88
N MET A 59 -5.31 3.79 0.39
CA MET A 59 -4.89 2.49 0.89
C MET A 59 -5.70 2.08 2.11
N VAL A 60 -6.21 0.85 2.07
CA VAL A 60 -6.89 0.22 3.21
C VAL A 60 -6.23 -1.12 3.49
N LEU A 61 -5.79 -1.34 4.71
CA LEU A 61 -5.24 -2.60 5.17
C LEU A 61 -6.29 -3.35 5.98
N LEU A 62 -6.56 -4.60 5.59
CA LEU A 62 -7.47 -5.50 6.29
C LEU A 62 -6.68 -6.65 6.94
N SER A 63 -7.17 -7.13 8.09
CA SER A 63 -6.72 -8.39 8.68
C SER A 63 -7.24 -9.59 7.87
N ASP A 64 -6.80 -10.78 8.22
CA ASP A 64 -7.33 -12.06 7.75
C ASP A 64 -8.84 -12.24 8.03
N ALA A 65 -9.32 -11.67 9.14
CA ALA A 65 -10.75 -11.61 9.48
C ALA A 65 -11.53 -10.51 8.74
N GLY A 66 -10.91 -9.79 7.79
CA GLY A 66 -11.55 -8.72 7.02
C GLY A 66 -11.76 -7.41 7.80
N GLN A 67 -11.19 -7.29 9.02
CA GLN A 67 -11.29 -6.05 9.79
C GLN A 67 -10.26 -5.03 9.34
N VAL A 68 -10.63 -3.77 9.29
CA VAL A 68 -9.76 -2.67 8.95
C VAL A 68 -8.70 -2.46 10.04
N LEU A 69 -7.43 -2.60 9.65
CA LEU A 69 -6.27 -2.37 10.49
C LEU A 69 -5.72 -0.95 10.31
N HIS A 70 -5.71 -0.45 9.06
CA HIS A 70 -5.21 0.87 8.74
C HIS A 70 -5.92 1.44 7.51
N VAL A 71 -6.09 2.75 7.50
CA VAL A 71 -6.57 3.54 6.35
C VAL A 71 -5.66 4.75 6.25
N ASN A 72 -5.03 4.99 5.10
CA ASN A 72 -4.18 6.16 4.93
C ASN A 72 -5.00 7.45 4.71
N HIS A 73 -4.33 8.59 4.69
CA HIS A 73 -4.97 9.90 4.53
C HIS A 73 -5.77 9.99 3.23
N ALA A 74 -5.20 9.56 2.10
CA ALA A 74 -5.86 9.59 0.80
C ALA A 74 -7.15 8.76 0.79
N ALA A 75 -7.13 7.53 1.34
CA ALA A 75 -8.33 6.70 1.42
C ALA A 75 -9.41 7.30 2.33
N ARG A 76 -9.04 7.95 3.45
CA ARG A 76 -10.02 8.63 4.30
C ARG A 76 -10.71 9.78 3.59
N ALA A 77 -9.96 10.53 2.77
CA ALA A 77 -10.51 11.64 1.99
C ALA A 77 -11.41 11.16 0.84
N GLU A 78 -11.12 9.98 0.25
CA GLU A 78 -11.90 9.41 -0.84
C GLU A 78 -13.14 8.63 -0.39
N LEU A 79 -13.11 8.00 0.79
CA LEU A 79 -14.23 7.23 1.35
C LEU A 79 -15.36 8.14 1.87
N ASP A 80 -15.74 9.11 1.09
CA ASP A 80 -16.84 10.05 1.36
C ASP A 80 -18.23 9.47 1.03
N GLY A 81 -19.26 10.34 1.12
CA GLY A 81 -20.65 9.96 0.91
C GLY A 81 -20.98 9.30 -0.43
N ASP A 82 -20.23 9.58 -1.50
CA ASP A 82 -20.49 9.10 -2.86
C ASP A 82 -19.55 7.99 -3.34
N HIS A 83 -18.63 7.55 -2.47
CA HIS A 83 -17.67 6.50 -2.81
C HIS A 83 -18.35 5.12 -2.85
N PRO A 84 -18.03 4.23 -3.82
CA PRO A 84 -18.60 2.87 -3.91
C PRO A 84 -18.33 1.99 -2.68
N LEU A 85 -17.29 2.29 -1.93
CA LEU A 85 -16.97 1.66 -0.65
C LEU A 85 -17.31 2.60 0.51
N GLN A 86 -17.70 2.02 1.63
CA GLN A 86 -17.95 2.74 2.87
C GLN A 86 -17.27 2.05 4.05
N LEU A 87 -16.81 2.86 5.00
CA LEU A 87 -16.21 2.39 6.23
C LEU A 87 -17.24 2.49 7.37
N LEU A 88 -17.62 1.36 7.95
CA LEU A 88 -18.55 1.28 9.08
C LEU A 88 -17.81 0.70 10.30
N GLY A 89 -17.32 1.58 11.16
CA GLY A 89 -16.45 1.19 12.28
C GLY A 89 -15.15 0.56 11.76
N ARG A 90 -14.99 -0.74 11.96
CA ARG A 90 -13.83 -1.51 11.48
C ARG A 90 -14.14 -2.42 10.31
N GLU A 91 -15.24 -2.22 9.63
CA GLU A 91 -15.62 -3.00 8.47
C GLU A 91 -15.66 -2.14 7.23
N LEU A 92 -15.10 -2.67 6.15
CA LEU A 92 -15.20 -2.08 4.82
C LEU A 92 -16.33 -2.79 4.06
N ARG A 93 -17.28 -2.04 3.53
CA ARG A 93 -18.44 -2.59 2.81
C ARG A 93 -18.61 -1.90 1.47
N ALA A 94 -19.12 -2.64 0.49
CA ALA A 94 -19.62 -2.06 -0.74
C ALA A 94 -20.96 -1.33 -0.46
N ARG A 95 -21.15 -0.18 -1.10
CA ARG A 95 -22.37 0.61 -0.97
C ARG A 95 -23.50 0.04 -1.82
N LEU A 96 -23.19 -0.39 -3.05
CA LEU A 96 -24.17 -1.00 -3.95
C LEU A 96 -24.24 -2.51 -3.73
N SER A 97 -25.44 -3.06 -3.75
CA SER A 97 -25.67 -4.50 -3.62
C SER A 97 -25.00 -5.30 -4.74
N THR A 98 -24.90 -4.73 -5.94
CA THR A 98 -24.21 -5.29 -7.10
C THR A 98 -22.71 -5.48 -6.88
N ASP A 99 -22.10 -4.66 -6.03
CA ASP A 99 -20.67 -4.65 -5.77
C ASP A 99 -20.26 -5.57 -4.61
N VAL A 100 -21.23 -6.06 -3.83
CA VAL A 100 -20.96 -6.90 -2.67
C VAL A 100 -20.33 -8.23 -3.07
N ALA A 101 -20.87 -8.91 -4.07
CA ALA A 101 -20.34 -10.20 -4.51
C ALA A 101 -18.92 -10.05 -5.14
N PRO A 102 -18.66 -9.11 -6.08
CA PRO A 102 -17.32 -8.89 -6.62
C PRO A 102 -16.28 -8.55 -5.54
N LEU A 103 -16.64 -7.73 -4.55
CA LEU A 103 -15.75 -7.39 -3.44
C LEU A 103 -15.41 -8.61 -2.59
N ASN A 104 -16.42 -9.39 -2.20
CA ASN A 104 -16.23 -10.58 -1.38
C ASN A 104 -15.39 -11.64 -2.11
N ASP A 105 -15.65 -11.89 -3.39
CA ASP A 105 -14.89 -12.82 -4.21
C ASP A 105 -13.41 -12.42 -4.32
N ALA A 106 -13.15 -11.11 -4.45
CA ALA A 106 -11.78 -10.60 -4.50
C ALA A 106 -11.06 -10.73 -3.15
N LEU A 107 -11.75 -10.48 -2.03
CA LEU A 107 -11.19 -10.66 -0.69
C LEU A 107 -10.90 -12.14 -0.39
N GLN A 108 -11.82 -13.04 -0.75
CA GLN A 108 -11.59 -14.49 -0.64
C GLN A 108 -10.43 -14.98 -1.53
N ALA A 109 -10.27 -14.41 -2.72
CA ALA A 109 -9.12 -14.71 -3.58
C ALA A 109 -7.81 -14.28 -2.93
N ALA A 110 -7.79 -13.11 -2.26
CA ALA A 110 -6.61 -12.62 -1.53
C ALA A 110 -6.24 -13.54 -0.35
N GLN A 111 -7.23 -14.07 0.38
CA GLN A 111 -6.98 -15.07 1.43
C GLN A 111 -6.31 -16.34 0.91
N ARG A 112 -6.51 -16.66 -0.38
CA ARG A 112 -5.83 -17.75 -1.08
C ARG A 112 -4.50 -17.33 -1.74
N GLY A 113 -4.02 -16.12 -1.46
CA GLY A 113 -2.77 -15.59 -2.01
C GLY A 113 -2.88 -15.04 -3.45
N LEU A 114 -4.10 -14.87 -3.98
CA LEU A 114 -4.32 -14.40 -5.34
C LEU A 114 -4.60 -12.90 -5.37
N ARG A 115 -3.85 -12.17 -6.20
CA ARG A 115 -4.14 -10.75 -6.49
C ARG A 115 -5.34 -10.63 -7.41
N ARG A 116 -6.16 -9.60 -7.18
CA ARG A 116 -7.32 -9.27 -8.03
C ARG A 116 -7.35 -7.78 -8.34
N LEU A 117 -7.82 -7.48 -9.53
CA LEU A 117 -8.19 -6.13 -9.93
C LEU A 117 -9.69 -6.19 -10.27
N ILE A 118 -10.48 -5.38 -9.60
CA ILE A 118 -11.93 -5.32 -9.79
C ILE A 118 -12.38 -3.88 -10.01
N THR A 119 -13.54 -3.72 -10.64
CA THR A 119 -14.19 -2.42 -10.79
C THR A 119 -15.51 -2.45 -10.04
N LEU A 120 -15.73 -1.47 -9.17
CA LEU A 120 -16.92 -1.26 -8.37
C LEU A 120 -17.57 0.07 -8.76
N GLY A 121 -18.83 0.26 -8.38
CA GLY A 121 -19.58 1.47 -8.67
C GLY A 121 -20.29 1.44 -10.03
N GLY A 122 -21.23 2.36 -10.19
CA GLY A 122 -22.01 2.48 -11.42
C GLY A 122 -21.29 3.21 -12.56
N PRO A 123 -21.91 3.29 -13.76
CA PRO A 123 -21.29 3.87 -14.94
C PRO A 123 -20.82 5.33 -14.78
N GLY A 124 -21.40 6.08 -13.84
CA GLY A 124 -21.04 7.49 -13.61
C GLY A 124 -19.86 7.70 -12.67
N SER A 125 -19.41 6.67 -11.96
CA SER A 125 -18.30 6.80 -11.00
C SER A 125 -17.65 5.43 -10.72
N PRO A 126 -17.02 4.81 -11.73
CA PRO A 126 -16.33 3.54 -11.55
C PRO A 126 -15.12 3.72 -10.64
N LEU A 127 -14.92 2.78 -9.73
CA LEU A 127 -13.73 2.65 -8.88
C LEU A 127 -12.98 1.41 -9.30
N THR A 128 -11.75 1.54 -9.74
CA THR A 128 -10.84 0.42 -9.87
C THR A 128 -10.20 0.12 -8.52
N LEU A 129 -10.28 -1.12 -8.08
CA LEU A 129 -9.76 -1.59 -6.80
C LEU A 129 -8.78 -2.73 -7.02
N ALA A 130 -7.53 -2.54 -6.61
CA ALA A 130 -6.57 -3.63 -6.56
C ALA A 130 -6.59 -4.27 -5.17
N VAL A 131 -6.77 -5.59 -5.12
CA VAL A 131 -6.80 -6.41 -3.91
C VAL A 131 -5.55 -7.26 -3.88
N VAL A 132 -4.67 -6.99 -2.92
CA VAL A 132 -3.31 -7.54 -2.85
C VAL A 132 -3.11 -8.27 -1.53
N PRO A 133 -2.89 -9.60 -1.54
CA PRO A 133 -2.53 -10.32 -0.32
C PRO A 133 -1.14 -9.90 0.15
N LEU A 134 -0.99 -9.66 1.46
CA LEU A 134 0.28 -9.42 2.13
C LEU A 134 0.62 -10.63 3.00
N GLY A 135 1.84 -11.12 2.86
CA GLY A 135 2.27 -12.36 3.51
C GLY A 135 2.12 -13.58 2.61
N THR A 136 2.81 -14.66 2.96
CA THR A 136 2.74 -15.93 2.25
C THR A 136 2.13 -16.99 3.15
N LEU A 137 1.28 -17.85 2.60
CA LEU A 137 0.67 -18.99 3.30
C LEU A 137 1.72 -19.89 3.99
N ALA A 138 2.97 -19.89 3.48
CA ALA A 138 4.05 -20.72 3.98
C ALA A 138 4.79 -20.15 5.20
N SER A 139 4.61 -18.85 5.55
CA SER A 139 5.46 -18.20 6.55
C SER A 139 4.93 -18.24 7.99
N GLY A 140 3.70 -18.72 8.21
CA GLY A 140 3.04 -18.62 9.53
C GLY A 140 2.88 -17.19 10.06
N ALA A 141 3.20 -16.18 9.23
CA ALA A 141 2.98 -14.78 9.55
C ALA A 141 1.49 -14.42 9.42
N PRO A 142 1.00 -13.47 10.21
CA PRO A 142 -0.37 -13.01 10.08
C PRO A 142 -0.62 -12.52 8.64
N GLN A 143 -1.67 -13.04 8.03
CA GLN A 143 -2.07 -12.63 6.70
C GLN A 143 -2.83 -11.30 6.79
N ALA A 144 -2.59 -10.43 5.82
CA ALA A 144 -3.33 -9.20 5.67
C ALA A 144 -3.65 -8.98 4.19
N THR A 145 -4.65 -8.18 3.91
CA THR A 145 -5.03 -7.79 2.55
C THR A 145 -4.91 -6.29 2.40
N LEU A 146 -4.13 -5.85 1.42
CA LEU A 146 -4.02 -4.46 1.04
C LEU A 146 -5.00 -4.17 -0.10
N LEU A 147 -5.83 -3.17 0.09
CA LEU A 147 -6.68 -2.60 -0.94
C LEU A 147 -6.07 -1.29 -1.41
N LEU A 148 -5.85 -1.17 -2.72
CA LEU A 148 -5.42 0.06 -3.36
C LEU A 148 -6.59 0.62 -4.17
N LEU A 149 -7.05 1.80 -3.78
CA LEU A 149 -8.13 2.51 -4.47
C LEU A 149 -7.55 3.21 -5.71
N GLY A 150 -8.09 2.91 -6.88
CA GLY A 150 -7.74 3.65 -8.09
C GLY A 150 -8.21 5.09 -7.96
N LYS A 151 -7.40 6.03 -8.40
CA LYS A 151 -7.76 7.45 -8.36
C LYS A 151 -9.03 7.69 -9.18
N ARG A 152 -10.06 8.16 -8.53
CA ARG A 152 -11.31 8.61 -9.19
C ARG A 152 -11.12 9.98 -9.86
N ARG A 153 -10.19 10.78 -9.35
CA ARG A 153 -9.77 12.05 -9.93
C ARG A 153 -8.29 11.93 -10.30
N VAL A 154 -8.00 12.00 -11.58
CA VAL A 154 -6.65 11.79 -12.11
C VAL A 154 -5.69 12.91 -11.67
N CYS A 155 -6.23 14.09 -11.34
CA CYS A 155 -5.44 15.23 -10.89
C CYS A 155 -6.09 15.86 -9.65
N GLU A 156 -5.32 15.98 -8.57
CA GLU A 156 -5.69 16.90 -7.50
C GLU A 156 -5.59 18.34 -7.99
N ARG A 157 -6.53 19.17 -7.55
CA ARG A 157 -6.60 20.58 -7.93
C ARG A 157 -5.28 21.32 -7.69
N LEU A 158 -4.60 21.01 -6.58
CA LEU A 158 -3.28 21.59 -6.25
C LEU A 158 -2.19 21.19 -7.25
N SER A 159 -2.20 19.95 -7.75
CA SER A 159 -1.24 19.48 -8.75
C SER A 159 -1.46 20.17 -10.09
N VAL A 160 -2.71 20.40 -10.49
CA VAL A 160 -3.05 21.14 -11.71
C VAL A 160 -2.64 22.61 -11.59
N GLU A 161 -2.94 23.26 -10.46
CA GLU A 161 -2.55 24.64 -10.21
C GLU A 161 -1.01 24.81 -10.19
N TRP A 162 -0.29 23.87 -9.57
CA TRP A 162 1.17 23.90 -9.55
C TRP A 162 1.73 23.72 -10.95
N PHE A 163 1.23 22.74 -11.72
CA PHE A 163 1.60 22.51 -13.11
C PHE A 163 1.33 23.76 -13.96
N ALA A 164 0.14 24.35 -13.82
CA ALA A 164 -0.25 25.57 -14.53
C ALA A 164 0.74 26.72 -14.26
N ARG A 165 1.12 26.93 -13.00
CA ARG A 165 2.12 27.96 -12.63
C ARG A 165 3.49 27.67 -13.19
N SER A 166 3.96 26.40 -13.10
CA SER A 166 5.30 26.04 -13.57
C SER A 166 5.45 26.11 -15.09
N HIS A 167 4.33 25.97 -15.82
CA HIS A 167 4.30 26.06 -17.29
C HIS A 167 3.70 27.37 -17.80
N ALA A 168 3.47 28.33 -16.91
CA ALA A 168 2.90 29.63 -17.22
C ALA A 168 1.57 29.56 -18.01
N LEU A 169 0.71 28.60 -17.69
CA LEU A 169 -0.59 28.46 -18.31
C LEU A 169 -1.51 29.65 -17.93
N THR A 170 -2.27 30.11 -18.90
CA THR A 170 -3.31 31.11 -18.67
C THR A 170 -4.46 30.53 -17.84
N PRO A 171 -5.29 31.35 -17.18
CA PRO A 171 -6.47 30.89 -16.45
C PRO A 171 -7.47 30.09 -17.31
N ALA A 172 -7.53 30.34 -18.61
CA ALA A 172 -8.38 29.60 -19.53
C ALA A 172 -7.81 28.18 -19.79
N GLU A 173 -6.52 28.11 -20.09
CA GLU A 173 -5.81 26.84 -20.28
C GLU A 173 -5.83 25.98 -18.99
N THR A 174 -5.67 26.59 -17.82
CA THR A 174 -5.77 25.89 -16.54
C THR A 174 -7.16 25.26 -16.35
N ARG A 175 -8.24 25.96 -16.66
CA ARG A 175 -9.59 25.42 -16.56
C ARG A 175 -9.85 24.28 -17.54
N VAL A 176 -9.32 24.38 -18.77
CA VAL A 176 -9.41 23.29 -19.74
C VAL A 176 -8.63 22.08 -19.23
N LEU A 177 -7.42 22.28 -18.71
CA LEU A 177 -6.60 21.22 -18.12
C LEU A 177 -7.33 20.55 -16.93
N GLU A 178 -7.94 21.31 -16.03
CA GLU A 178 -8.74 20.80 -14.92
C GLU A 178 -9.89 19.90 -15.40
N SER A 179 -10.62 20.33 -16.41
CA SER A 179 -11.75 19.58 -16.97
C SER A 179 -11.27 18.27 -17.63
N LEU A 180 -10.16 18.32 -18.38
CA LEU A 180 -9.56 17.13 -18.99
C LEU A 180 -9.02 16.15 -17.93
N CYS A 181 -8.41 16.67 -16.87
CA CYS A 181 -7.94 15.88 -15.75
C CYS A 181 -9.08 15.19 -14.96
N GLN A 182 -10.28 15.76 -15.02
CA GLN A 182 -11.49 15.13 -14.46
C GLN A 182 -12.09 14.06 -15.39
N GLY A 183 -11.47 13.83 -16.56
CA GLY A 183 -11.93 12.85 -17.53
C GLY A 183 -13.08 13.35 -18.43
N THR A 184 -13.33 14.66 -18.46
CA THR A 184 -14.35 15.26 -19.33
C THR A 184 -13.91 15.15 -20.80
N ASP A 185 -14.81 14.71 -21.69
CA ASP A 185 -14.50 14.64 -23.12
C ASP A 185 -14.17 16.04 -23.66
N PRO A 186 -13.18 16.18 -24.56
CA PRO A 186 -12.82 17.49 -25.13
C PRO A 186 -13.98 18.24 -25.80
N ARG A 187 -15.00 17.53 -26.29
CA ARG A 187 -16.21 18.17 -26.84
C ARG A 187 -17.06 18.79 -25.74
N ASP A 188 -17.26 18.06 -24.65
CA ASP A 188 -18.01 18.55 -23.49
C ASP A 188 -17.26 19.71 -22.83
N VAL A 189 -15.93 19.68 -22.80
CA VAL A 189 -15.10 20.82 -22.35
C VAL A 189 -15.32 22.05 -23.24
N ALA A 190 -15.34 21.87 -24.56
CA ALA A 190 -15.60 22.94 -25.50
C ALA A 190 -16.95 23.60 -25.26
N ASP A 191 -18.02 22.79 -25.07
CA ASP A 191 -19.37 23.24 -24.80
C ASP A 191 -19.46 23.95 -23.44
N GLN A 192 -18.87 23.40 -22.38
CA GLN A 192 -18.85 23.99 -21.03
C GLN A 192 -18.16 25.37 -21.00
N HIS A 193 -17.08 25.52 -21.76
CA HIS A 193 -16.30 26.75 -21.79
C HIS A 193 -16.69 27.70 -22.90
N GLY A 194 -17.66 27.34 -23.75
CA GLY A 194 -18.15 28.16 -24.85
C GLY A 194 -17.08 28.44 -25.93
N VAL A 195 -16.15 27.46 -26.13
CA VAL A 195 -15.08 27.58 -27.10
C VAL A 195 -15.16 26.48 -28.17
N GLY A 196 -14.47 26.66 -29.29
CA GLY A 196 -14.40 25.63 -30.31
C GLY A 196 -13.58 24.42 -29.88
N LEU A 197 -13.93 23.21 -30.34
CA LEU A 197 -13.13 22.00 -30.09
C LEU A 197 -11.68 22.14 -30.57
N ALA A 198 -11.45 22.86 -31.67
CA ALA A 198 -10.11 23.17 -32.15
C ALA A 198 -9.30 23.98 -31.12
N THR A 199 -9.96 24.92 -30.43
CA THR A 199 -9.36 25.74 -29.37
C THR A 199 -8.94 24.87 -28.18
N VAL A 200 -9.82 23.94 -27.74
CA VAL A 200 -9.49 22.99 -26.65
C VAL A 200 -8.29 22.12 -27.01
N ARG A 201 -8.12 21.74 -28.27
CA ARG A 201 -6.99 20.92 -28.72
C ARG A 201 -5.68 21.67 -28.89
N THR A 202 -5.70 22.99 -28.97
CA THR A 202 -4.54 23.85 -29.13
C THR A 202 -4.11 24.53 -27.83
N GLN A 203 -4.96 24.51 -26.83
CA GLN A 203 -4.65 24.91 -25.45
C GLN A 203 -4.06 23.75 -24.66
#